data_f0db1c9a96d1e17b7241c0bade8fb84a
#
_entry.id   f0db1c9a96d1e17b7241c0bade8fb84a
#
_cell.length_a   1.000
_cell.length_b   1.000
_cell.length_c   1.000
_cell.angle_alpha   90.00
_cell.angle_beta   90.00
_cell.angle_gamma   90.00
#
_symmetry.space_group_name_H-M   'P 1'
#
loop_
_entity.id
_entity.type
_entity.pdbx_description
1 polymer ?
#
loop_
_entity_poly.entity_id
_entity_poly.type
_entity_poly.pdbx_seq_one_letter_code
_entity_poly.pdbx_strand_id
1 'polypeptide(L)'
;MPVFRSGKGLAPEWCEMEYFDITHLKPGEKHIFDRIGAKEKLIVGRGKCRIAFGGQMVDAEPGAQLDITTPGDRFEVQDVAEDVTLVRMCGRWGDEVGGSGIFGLPIVEDPKENGDQVDYAKNHPLDNHYHDCDEYWIFYEGRGVAVSEGKFFEIGPGDCVATGMGHHHDMAQVIEPTVGVFFETTMEGRKRPGHLWEHTHGPAEPKAERV
;
A
#
# COMPACT_ATOMS: atom_id res chain seq x y z
N MET A 1 -6.16 6.23 12.05
CA MET A 1 -5.78 6.00 10.63
C MET A 1 -5.61 7.36 9.95
N PRO A 2 -4.42 7.88 9.83
CA PRO A 2 -4.15 9.11 9.08
C PRO A 2 -4.15 8.85 7.57
N VAL A 3 -4.53 9.90 6.82
CA VAL A 3 -4.39 9.94 5.37
C VAL A 3 -3.38 11.01 5.02
N PHE A 4 -2.36 10.68 4.25
CA PHE A 4 -1.33 11.62 3.79
C PHE A 4 -1.05 11.44 2.29
N ARG A 5 -0.37 12.41 1.67
CA ARG A 5 -0.28 12.50 0.22
C ARG A 5 1.13 12.25 -0.32
N SER A 6 1.17 11.72 -1.53
CA SER A 6 2.39 11.57 -2.32
C SER A 6 3.18 12.87 -2.40
N GLY A 7 4.48 12.80 -2.10
CA GLY A 7 5.44 13.89 -2.30
C GLY A 7 5.25 15.16 -1.47
N LYS A 8 4.23 15.24 -0.60
CA LYS A 8 3.90 16.45 0.18
C LYS A 8 3.44 16.17 1.61
N GLY A 9 3.07 14.96 1.93
CA GLY A 9 2.63 14.60 3.27
C GLY A 9 3.81 14.25 4.16
N LEU A 10 3.78 14.70 5.39
CA LEU A 10 4.61 14.10 6.41
C LEU A 10 3.83 12.90 6.91
N ALA A 11 4.39 11.72 6.75
CA ALA A 11 3.87 10.55 7.42
C ALA A 11 3.89 10.81 8.94
N PRO A 12 2.90 10.33 9.70
CA PRO A 12 2.97 10.34 11.16
C PRO A 12 4.28 9.74 11.68
N GLU A 13 4.77 10.22 12.81
CA GLU A 13 6.07 9.79 13.38
C GLU A 13 6.14 8.27 13.65
N TRP A 14 5.01 7.64 13.94
CA TRP A 14 4.94 6.21 14.17
C TRP A 14 5.05 5.37 12.90
N CYS A 15 4.78 5.94 11.71
CA CYS A 15 4.84 5.22 10.45
C CYS A 15 6.25 4.73 10.14
N GLU A 16 6.39 3.45 9.82
CA GLU A 16 7.63 2.89 9.30
C GLU A 16 7.86 3.29 7.84
N MET A 17 6.80 3.44 7.06
CA MET A 17 6.85 4.08 5.74
C MET A 17 6.79 5.60 5.93
N GLU A 18 7.92 6.26 5.72
CA GLU A 18 8.10 7.70 5.97
C GLU A 18 7.76 8.57 4.76
N TYR A 19 7.86 7.98 3.57
CA TYR A 19 7.65 8.68 2.30
C TYR A 19 7.16 7.69 1.23
N PHE A 20 6.34 8.19 0.32
CA PHE A 20 6.03 7.51 -0.93
C PHE A 20 5.86 8.50 -2.08
N ASP A 21 6.06 8.03 -3.30
CA ASP A 21 5.68 8.74 -4.50
C ASP A 21 5.04 7.81 -5.54
N ILE A 22 4.24 8.41 -6.41
CA ILE A 22 3.63 7.74 -7.56
C ILE A 22 4.18 8.43 -8.81
N THR A 23 4.86 7.67 -9.64
CA THR A 23 5.45 8.15 -10.89
C THR A 23 4.70 7.58 -12.08
N HIS A 24 4.26 8.45 -12.98
CA HIS A 24 3.62 8.06 -14.24
C HIS A 24 4.58 8.36 -15.39
N LEU A 25 4.83 7.35 -16.24
CA LEU A 25 5.70 7.47 -17.40
C LEU A 25 4.91 7.13 -18.67
N LYS A 26 5.16 7.91 -19.71
CA LYS A 26 4.64 7.69 -21.07
C LYS A 26 5.60 6.86 -21.91
N PRO A 27 5.15 6.24 -23.02
CA PRO A 27 6.03 5.52 -23.92
C PRO A 27 7.25 6.34 -24.33
N GLY A 28 8.43 5.74 -24.20
CA GLY A 28 9.71 6.34 -24.51
C GLY A 28 10.32 7.21 -23.39
N GLU A 29 9.59 7.50 -22.35
CA GLU A 29 10.14 8.21 -21.19
C GLU A 29 11.05 7.32 -20.34
N LYS A 30 11.93 7.97 -19.59
CA LYS A 30 12.84 7.34 -18.62
C LYS A 30 12.76 8.09 -17.31
N HIS A 31 13.03 7.39 -16.22
CA HIS A 31 13.11 8.02 -14.91
C HIS A 31 14.23 7.43 -14.08
N ILE A 32 14.94 8.27 -13.35
CA ILE A 32 16.00 7.86 -12.44
C ILE A 32 15.55 8.18 -11.03
N PHE A 33 15.55 7.15 -10.20
CA PHE A 33 15.31 7.27 -8.78
C PHE A 33 16.65 7.29 -8.05
N ASP A 34 16.98 8.44 -7.47
CA ASP A 34 18.05 8.51 -6.47
C ASP A 34 17.48 8.07 -5.12
N ARG A 35 18.25 7.27 -4.40
CA ARG A 35 17.82 6.75 -3.11
C ARG A 35 17.69 7.87 -2.06
N ILE A 36 16.58 7.88 -1.32
CA ILE A 36 16.27 8.86 -0.28
C ILE A 36 16.00 8.22 1.09
N GLY A 37 15.59 6.96 1.14
CA GLY A 37 15.24 6.26 2.39
C GLY A 37 16.31 5.27 2.86
N ALA A 38 16.22 4.83 4.11
CA ALA A 38 17.04 3.74 4.64
C ALA A 38 16.73 2.41 3.93
N LYS A 39 15.46 2.17 3.67
CA LYS A 39 14.95 1.10 2.81
C LYS A 39 14.00 1.70 1.79
N GLU A 40 13.99 1.15 0.59
CA GLU A 40 13.04 1.52 -0.44
C GLU A 40 12.47 0.27 -1.10
N LYS A 41 11.19 0.36 -1.45
CA LYS A 41 10.47 -0.64 -2.23
C LYS A 41 9.84 0.05 -3.43
N LEU A 42 10.01 -0.53 -4.62
CA LEU A 42 9.34 -0.10 -5.84
C LEU A 42 8.37 -1.19 -6.28
N ILE A 43 7.15 -0.80 -6.62
CA ILE A 43 6.15 -1.70 -7.21
C ILE A 43 5.68 -1.11 -8.53
N VAL A 44 5.66 -1.95 -9.58
CA VAL A 44 5.06 -1.60 -10.87
C VAL A 44 3.55 -1.81 -10.74
N GLY A 45 2.79 -0.72 -10.68
CA GLY A 45 1.32 -0.74 -10.55
C GLY A 45 0.60 -0.98 -11.86
N ARG A 46 1.16 -0.48 -12.96
CA ARG A 46 0.59 -0.59 -14.32
C ARG A 46 1.69 -0.57 -15.36
N GLY A 47 1.43 -1.22 -16.51
CA GLY A 47 2.28 -1.19 -17.68
C GLY A 47 3.55 -2.01 -17.54
N LYS A 48 4.37 -2.00 -18.61
CA LYS A 48 5.61 -2.77 -18.68
C LYS A 48 6.81 -1.87 -18.96
N CYS A 49 7.90 -2.13 -18.29
CA CYS A 49 9.15 -1.38 -18.46
C CYS A 49 10.34 -2.28 -18.14
N ARG A 50 11.55 -1.72 -18.30
CA ARG A 50 12.78 -2.35 -17.83
C ARG A 50 13.39 -1.49 -16.74
N ILE A 51 13.96 -2.13 -15.75
CA ILE A 51 14.56 -1.44 -14.61
C ILE A 51 16.01 -1.85 -14.49
N ALA A 52 16.92 -0.87 -14.63
CA ALA A 52 18.34 -1.04 -14.39
C ALA A 52 18.63 -0.83 -12.90
N PHE A 53 19.11 -1.87 -12.23
CA PHE A 53 19.43 -1.86 -10.81
C PHE A 53 20.57 -2.83 -10.49
N GLY A 54 21.53 -2.42 -9.64
CA GLY A 54 22.64 -3.28 -9.22
C GLY A 54 23.48 -3.86 -10.36
N GLY A 55 23.59 -3.16 -11.49
CA GLY A 55 24.29 -3.63 -12.69
C GLY A 55 23.50 -4.66 -13.51
N GLN A 56 22.28 -4.93 -13.16
CA GLN A 56 21.37 -5.83 -13.87
C GLN A 56 20.26 -5.05 -14.56
N MET A 57 19.65 -5.67 -15.57
CA MET A 57 18.44 -5.18 -16.23
C MET A 57 17.32 -6.19 -15.98
N VAL A 58 16.23 -5.73 -15.38
CA VAL A 58 15.07 -6.54 -15.01
C VAL A 58 13.87 -6.13 -15.86
N ASP A 59 13.24 -7.08 -16.53
CA ASP A 59 11.94 -6.86 -17.16
C ASP A 59 10.87 -6.81 -16.06
N ALA A 60 10.06 -5.77 -16.05
CA ALA A 60 9.08 -5.52 -15.01
C ALA A 60 7.69 -5.29 -15.59
N GLU A 61 6.69 -5.94 -14.99
CA GLU A 61 5.27 -5.87 -15.33
C GLU A 61 4.43 -5.64 -14.06
N PRO A 62 3.13 -5.40 -14.16
CA PRO A 62 2.29 -5.15 -12.98
C PRO A 62 2.46 -6.21 -11.90
N GLY A 63 2.75 -5.77 -10.68
CA GLY A 63 3.07 -6.62 -9.54
C GLY A 63 4.56 -6.91 -9.34
N ALA A 64 5.43 -6.57 -10.30
CA ALA A 64 6.87 -6.66 -10.10
C ALA A 64 7.33 -5.73 -8.97
N GLN A 65 8.19 -6.24 -8.09
CA GLN A 65 8.68 -5.54 -6.91
C GLN A 65 10.20 -5.55 -6.86
N LEU A 66 10.79 -4.43 -6.45
CA LEU A 66 12.21 -4.30 -6.14
C LEU A 66 12.38 -3.79 -4.72
N ASP A 67 13.17 -4.53 -3.93
CA ASP A 67 13.62 -4.11 -2.60
C ASP A 67 15.02 -3.54 -2.70
N ILE A 68 15.19 -2.27 -2.33
CA ILE A 68 16.43 -1.53 -2.44
C ILE A 68 16.94 -1.26 -1.02
N THR A 69 17.90 -2.04 -0.58
CA THR A 69 18.41 -2.00 0.80
C THR A 69 19.86 -1.52 0.89
N THR A 70 20.60 -1.50 -0.22
CA THR A 70 22.01 -1.09 -0.23
C THR A 70 22.15 0.43 -0.32
N PRO A 71 22.88 1.09 0.59
CA PRO A 71 23.12 2.53 0.52
C PRO A 71 23.82 2.96 -0.79
N GLY A 72 23.38 4.10 -1.35
CA GLY A 72 23.98 4.69 -2.55
C GLY A 72 23.48 4.09 -3.87
N ASP A 73 22.64 3.08 -3.83
CA ASP A 73 22.03 2.54 -5.03
C ASP A 73 21.08 3.56 -5.67
N ARG A 74 21.09 3.57 -6.96
CA ARG A 74 20.08 4.25 -7.79
C ARG A 74 19.52 3.25 -8.77
N PHE A 75 18.33 3.47 -9.24
CA PHE A 75 17.73 2.65 -10.28
C PHE A 75 17.11 3.53 -11.38
N GLU A 76 17.16 3.01 -12.59
CA GLU A 76 16.64 3.70 -13.76
C GLU A 76 15.57 2.84 -14.42
N VAL A 77 14.41 3.47 -14.63
CA VAL A 77 13.31 2.90 -15.41
C VAL A 77 13.46 3.36 -16.86
N GLN A 78 13.43 2.41 -17.77
CA GLN A 78 13.62 2.64 -19.20
C GLN A 78 12.83 1.62 -20.04
N ASP A 79 12.89 1.75 -21.36
CA ASP A 79 12.17 0.89 -22.31
C ASP A 79 10.66 0.83 -22.01
N VAL A 80 10.09 1.98 -21.68
CA VAL A 80 8.67 2.17 -21.43
C VAL A 80 7.93 2.09 -22.77
N ALA A 81 7.19 1.00 -23.00
CA ALA A 81 6.48 0.74 -24.26
C ALA A 81 5.00 1.20 -24.21
N GLU A 82 4.44 1.32 -23.04
CA GLU A 82 3.06 1.75 -22.74
C GLU A 82 3.04 2.65 -21.51
N ASP A 83 1.87 3.18 -21.13
CA ASP A 83 1.75 3.99 -19.90
C ASP A 83 2.10 3.14 -18.67
N VAL A 84 3.08 3.57 -17.91
CA VAL A 84 3.57 2.91 -16.70
C VAL A 84 3.24 3.72 -15.47
N THR A 85 2.75 3.06 -14.43
CA THR A 85 2.59 3.62 -13.08
C THR A 85 3.49 2.87 -12.11
N LEU A 86 4.31 3.61 -11.40
CA LEU A 86 5.24 3.10 -10.39
C LEU A 86 4.88 3.69 -9.03
N VAL A 87 4.89 2.86 -8.00
CA VAL A 87 4.74 3.29 -6.61
C VAL A 87 6.04 2.99 -5.89
N ARG A 88 6.71 4.04 -5.40
CA ARG A 88 7.91 3.94 -4.57
C ARG A 88 7.57 4.24 -3.13
N MET A 89 8.01 3.41 -2.23
CA MET A 89 7.89 3.55 -0.78
C MET A 89 9.27 3.59 -0.15
N CYS A 90 9.47 4.50 0.79
CA CYS A 90 10.75 4.71 1.48
C CYS A 90 10.51 4.77 2.98
N GLY A 91 11.39 4.17 3.77
CA GLY A 91 11.24 4.16 5.23
C GLY A 91 12.27 3.31 5.96
N ARG A 92 11.85 2.80 7.13
CA ARG A 92 12.74 2.11 8.10
C ARG A 92 12.18 0.79 8.66
N TRP A 93 11.29 0.14 7.93
CA TRP A 93 10.70 -1.14 8.35
C TRP A 93 11.75 -2.23 8.60
N GLY A 94 11.40 -3.25 9.38
CA GLY A 94 12.23 -4.40 9.68
C GLY A 94 12.48 -5.32 8.48
N ASP A 95 13.15 -6.44 8.72
CA ASP A 95 13.43 -7.43 7.66
C ASP A 95 12.27 -8.44 7.49
N GLU A 96 11.49 -8.67 8.53
CA GLU A 96 10.33 -9.55 8.51
C GLU A 96 9.06 -8.70 8.34
N VAL A 97 8.55 -8.64 7.11
CA VAL A 97 7.38 -7.85 6.73
C VAL A 97 6.17 -8.74 6.46
N GLY A 98 4.96 -8.19 6.59
CA GLY A 98 3.71 -8.93 6.34
C GLY A 98 3.52 -9.26 4.86
N GLY A 99 3.58 -8.25 4.01
CA GLY A 99 3.38 -8.43 2.57
C GLY A 99 3.34 -7.13 1.79
N SER A 100 3.23 -7.25 0.48
CA SER A 100 2.99 -6.11 -0.40
C SER A 100 2.48 -6.57 -1.76
N GLY A 101 1.71 -5.73 -2.43
CA GLY A 101 1.19 -6.06 -3.75
C GLY A 101 0.25 -4.99 -4.30
N ILE A 102 -0.37 -5.32 -5.41
CA ILE A 102 -1.43 -4.52 -6.01
C ILE A 102 -2.77 -5.08 -5.52
N PHE A 103 -3.69 -4.18 -5.21
CA PHE A 103 -5.08 -4.55 -4.97
C PHE A 103 -6.02 -3.68 -5.80
N GLY A 104 -7.22 -4.20 -6.07
CA GLY A 104 -8.26 -3.46 -6.75
C GLY A 104 -9.63 -3.79 -6.17
N LEU A 105 -10.47 -2.79 -6.00
CA LEU A 105 -11.82 -2.96 -5.47
C LEU A 105 -12.84 -2.53 -6.53
N PRO A 106 -13.58 -3.49 -7.08
CA PRO A 106 -14.72 -3.21 -7.96
C PRO A 106 -15.94 -2.77 -7.14
N ILE A 107 -16.91 -2.14 -7.80
CA ILE A 107 -18.25 -1.95 -7.26
C ILE A 107 -19.06 -3.23 -7.51
N VAL A 108 -19.67 -3.78 -6.45
CA VAL A 108 -20.46 -5.01 -6.47
C VAL A 108 -21.78 -4.77 -5.76
N GLU A 109 -22.92 -5.20 -6.35
CA GLU A 109 -24.26 -4.95 -5.78
C GLU A 109 -24.53 -5.72 -4.49
N ASP A 110 -24.04 -6.96 -4.37
CA ASP A 110 -24.23 -7.81 -3.19
C ASP A 110 -22.90 -8.47 -2.81
N PRO A 111 -21.98 -7.72 -2.19
CA PRO A 111 -20.67 -8.23 -1.84
C PRO A 111 -20.77 -9.28 -0.74
N LYS A 112 -20.08 -10.39 -0.95
CA LYS A 112 -19.86 -11.39 0.09
C LYS A 112 -18.49 -11.18 0.68
N GLU A 113 -18.46 -11.04 1.98
CA GLU A 113 -17.22 -10.94 2.75
C GLU A 113 -17.25 -11.88 3.95
N ASN A 114 -16.08 -12.21 4.47
CA ASN A 114 -15.93 -13.07 5.65
C ASN A 114 -15.24 -12.31 6.81
N GLY A 115 -15.18 -10.99 6.74
CA GLY A 115 -14.57 -10.12 7.74
C GLY A 115 -15.34 -10.02 9.05
N ASP A 116 -14.81 -9.26 9.98
CA ASP A 116 -15.50 -8.90 11.20
C ASP A 116 -16.69 -7.97 10.91
N GLN A 117 -17.77 -8.12 11.69
CA GLN A 117 -19.02 -7.45 11.42
C GLN A 117 -18.89 -5.92 11.45
N VAL A 118 -19.52 -5.25 10.49
CA VAL A 118 -19.60 -3.79 10.38
C VAL A 118 -21.05 -3.30 10.44
N ASP A 119 -21.26 -2.04 10.75
CA ASP A 119 -22.57 -1.38 10.86
C ASP A 119 -22.91 -0.46 9.67
N TYR A 120 -22.12 -0.51 8.61
CA TYR A 120 -22.33 0.25 7.37
C TYR A 120 -22.53 -0.69 6.17
N ALA A 121 -23.26 -0.18 5.16
CA ALA A 121 -23.48 -0.91 3.92
C ALA A 121 -22.22 -0.83 3.04
N LYS A 122 -21.85 -1.97 2.44
CA LYS A 122 -20.70 -2.11 1.54
C LYS A 122 -21.15 -2.38 0.11
N ASN A 123 -20.31 -2.01 -0.83
CA ASN A 123 -20.48 -2.28 -2.26
C ASN A 123 -19.22 -2.89 -2.91
N HIS A 124 -18.43 -3.60 -2.14
CA HIS A 124 -17.18 -4.27 -2.55
C HIS A 124 -16.88 -5.46 -1.62
N PRO A 125 -16.05 -6.43 -2.05
CA PRO A 125 -15.81 -7.67 -1.29
C PRO A 125 -14.66 -7.59 -0.27
N LEU A 126 -13.97 -6.46 -0.09
CA LEU A 126 -12.92 -6.35 0.93
C LEU A 126 -13.54 -6.56 2.31
N ASP A 127 -12.90 -7.33 3.14
CA ASP A 127 -13.32 -7.65 4.50
C ASP A 127 -12.83 -6.62 5.52
N ASN A 128 -13.58 -6.46 6.62
CA ASN A 128 -13.11 -5.73 7.79
C ASN A 128 -12.19 -6.63 8.61
N HIS A 129 -10.93 -6.22 8.78
CA HIS A 129 -9.87 -7.04 9.36
C HIS A 129 -8.83 -6.19 10.11
N TYR A 130 -7.89 -6.85 10.76
CA TYR A 130 -6.71 -6.25 11.37
C TYR A 130 -5.45 -7.05 11.03
N HIS A 131 -4.26 -6.50 11.32
CA HIS A 131 -2.96 -7.15 11.11
C HIS A 131 -2.05 -7.11 12.34
N ASP A 132 -1.07 -8.03 12.38
CA ASP A 132 0.05 -8.00 13.32
C ASP A 132 1.22 -7.14 12.79
N CYS A 133 0.92 -6.11 12.00
CA CYS A 133 1.85 -5.12 11.45
C CYS A 133 1.11 -3.82 11.13
N ASP A 134 1.84 -2.76 10.78
CA ASP A 134 1.23 -1.59 10.18
C ASP A 134 1.00 -1.83 8.70
N GLU A 135 -0.13 -1.35 8.17
CA GLU A 135 -0.46 -1.44 6.75
C GLU A 135 -0.67 -0.06 6.12
N TYR A 136 -0.24 0.06 4.87
CA TYR A 136 -0.34 1.26 4.06
C TYR A 136 -1.04 0.94 2.75
N TRP A 137 -2.13 1.65 2.45
CA TRP A 137 -2.82 1.59 1.17
C TRP A 137 -2.53 2.85 0.37
N ILE A 138 -1.86 2.72 -0.76
CA ILE A 138 -1.49 3.82 -1.64
C ILE A 138 -2.32 3.74 -2.90
N PHE A 139 -3.24 4.67 -3.08
CA PHE A 139 -4.17 4.68 -4.22
C PHE A 139 -3.58 5.44 -5.40
N TYR A 140 -3.69 4.87 -6.60
CA TYR A 140 -3.31 5.55 -7.84
C TYR A 140 -4.44 5.60 -8.87
N GLU A 141 -5.58 4.91 -8.65
CA GLU A 141 -6.80 5.00 -9.45
C GLU A 141 -8.04 4.92 -8.58
N GLY A 142 -9.14 5.54 -9.06
CA GLY A 142 -10.46 5.47 -8.44
C GLY A 142 -10.62 6.32 -7.19
N ARG A 143 -11.77 6.21 -6.56
CA ARG A 143 -12.14 6.98 -5.35
C ARG A 143 -13.01 6.15 -4.43
N GLY A 144 -12.95 6.41 -3.14
CA GLY A 144 -13.74 5.71 -2.15
C GLY A 144 -13.69 6.35 -0.78
N VAL A 145 -14.23 5.63 0.19
CA VAL A 145 -14.21 6.00 1.61
C VAL A 145 -13.60 4.84 2.38
N ALA A 146 -12.39 5.02 2.88
CA ALA A 146 -11.74 4.09 3.80
C ALA A 146 -12.28 4.30 5.22
N VAL A 147 -12.29 3.24 6.03
CA VAL A 147 -12.74 3.30 7.42
C VAL A 147 -11.78 2.54 8.33
N SER A 148 -11.54 3.09 9.52
CA SER A 148 -10.85 2.41 10.61
C SER A 148 -11.39 2.91 11.94
N GLU A 149 -11.69 1.98 12.84
CA GLU A 149 -12.21 2.27 14.18
C GLU A 149 -13.39 3.26 14.14
N GLY A 150 -14.32 3.07 13.20
CA GLY A 150 -15.51 3.92 13.02
C GLY A 150 -15.24 5.33 12.49
N LYS A 151 -14.03 5.65 12.05
CA LYS A 151 -13.69 6.93 11.40
C LYS A 151 -13.59 6.74 9.90
N PHE A 152 -14.24 7.62 9.14
CA PHE A 152 -14.36 7.55 7.69
C PHE A 152 -13.49 8.61 7.03
N PHE A 153 -12.80 8.22 5.94
CA PHE A 153 -11.83 9.05 5.22
C PHE A 153 -12.07 8.94 3.72
N GLU A 154 -12.37 10.07 3.07
CA GLU A 154 -12.38 10.10 1.60
C GLU A 154 -10.97 9.89 1.06
N ILE A 155 -10.85 9.03 0.06
CA ILE A 155 -9.58 8.70 -0.60
C ILE A 155 -9.68 8.76 -2.12
N GLY A 156 -8.56 9.05 -2.75
CA GLY A 156 -8.40 9.06 -4.20
C GLY A 156 -6.94 8.95 -4.62
N PRO A 157 -6.65 9.13 -5.91
CA PRO A 157 -5.28 9.02 -6.42
C PRO A 157 -4.31 9.97 -5.72
N GLY A 158 -3.19 9.44 -5.27
CA GLY A 158 -2.16 10.18 -4.52
C GLY A 158 -2.34 10.15 -3.00
N ASP A 159 -3.42 9.56 -2.48
CA ASP A 159 -3.61 9.38 -1.04
C ASP A 159 -3.00 8.05 -0.56
N CYS A 160 -2.43 8.09 0.63
CA CYS A 160 -2.03 6.92 1.39
C CYS A 160 -2.81 6.88 2.70
N VAL A 161 -3.45 5.76 2.94
CA VAL A 161 -4.07 5.41 4.22
C VAL A 161 -3.04 4.62 5.02
N ALA A 162 -2.75 5.04 6.26
CA ALA A 162 -1.89 4.29 7.18
C ALA A 162 -2.72 3.73 8.33
N THR A 163 -2.71 2.43 8.50
CA THR A 163 -3.36 1.73 9.58
C THR A 163 -2.33 1.10 10.49
N GLY A 164 -2.34 1.46 11.78
CA GLY A 164 -1.43 0.89 12.75
C GLY A 164 -1.80 -0.54 13.12
N MET A 165 -0.80 -1.31 13.56
CA MET A 165 -0.99 -2.68 14.02
C MET A 165 -2.18 -2.83 14.96
N GLY A 166 -3.01 -3.84 14.71
CA GLY A 166 -4.15 -4.24 15.53
C GLY A 166 -5.40 -3.39 15.36
N HIS A 167 -5.36 -2.31 14.60
CA HIS A 167 -6.54 -1.51 14.30
C HIS A 167 -7.34 -2.14 13.17
N HIS A 168 -8.66 -2.29 13.37
CA HIS A 168 -9.56 -2.72 12.30
C HIS A 168 -9.65 -1.66 11.21
N HIS A 169 -9.68 -2.12 9.98
CA HIS A 169 -9.82 -1.26 8.80
C HIS A 169 -10.48 -1.97 7.64
N ASP A 170 -11.08 -1.14 6.79
CA ASP A 170 -11.88 -1.57 5.65
C ASP A 170 -12.06 -0.41 4.66
N MET A 171 -12.71 -0.67 3.54
CA MET A 171 -13.34 0.36 2.73
C MET A 171 -14.83 0.39 3.07
N ALA A 172 -15.35 1.54 3.46
CA ALA A 172 -16.80 1.67 3.68
C ALA A 172 -17.55 1.75 2.35
N GLN A 173 -16.96 2.42 1.34
CA GLN A 173 -17.59 2.57 0.04
C GLN A 173 -16.54 2.74 -1.07
N VAL A 174 -16.75 2.08 -2.19
CA VAL A 174 -16.09 2.37 -3.47
C VAL A 174 -17.01 3.28 -4.29
N ILE A 175 -16.53 4.49 -4.61
CA ILE A 175 -17.26 5.49 -5.41
C ILE A 175 -16.94 5.30 -6.90
N GLU A 176 -15.66 5.07 -7.20
CA GLU A 176 -15.13 4.69 -8.51
C GLU A 176 -14.22 3.49 -8.28
N PRO A 177 -14.22 2.44 -9.13
CA PRO A 177 -13.34 1.30 -8.96
C PRO A 177 -11.93 1.72 -8.63
N THR A 178 -11.40 1.28 -7.49
CA THR A 178 -10.10 1.71 -6.99
C THR A 178 -9.01 0.71 -7.31
N VAL A 179 -7.81 1.22 -7.58
CA VAL A 179 -6.60 0.42 -7.66
C VAL A 179 -5.50 1.09 -6.83
N GLY A 180 -4.81 0.29 -6.07
CA GLY A 180 -3.73 0.74 -5.20
C GLY A 180 -2.67 -0.32 -4.98
N VAL A 181 -1.68 0.07 -4.20
CA VAL A 181 -0.65 -0.81 -3.64
C VAL A 181 -0.89 -0.93 -2.14
N PHE A 182 -0.84 -2.13 -1.61
CA PHE A 182 -0.74 -2.36 -0.17
C PHE A 182 0.69 -2.69 0.23
N PHE A 183 1.06 -2.30 1.43
CA PHE A 183 2.33 -2.66 2.04
C PHE A 183 2.14 -2.86 3.55
N GLU A 184 2.30 -4.07 3.98
CA GLU A 184 2.33 -4.51 5.37
C GLU A 184 3.78 -4.51 5.84
N THR A 185 4.11 -3.65 6.80
CA THR A 185 5.49 -3.45 7.25
C THR A 185 5.92 -4.49 8.31
N THR A 186 6.71 -4.10 9.28
CA THR A 186 7.31 -5.03 10.24
C THR A 186 6.26 -5.83 11.00
N MET A 187 6.37 -7.15 10.94
CA MET A 187 5.54 -8.07 11.71
C MET A 187 5.87 -7.98 13.20
N GLU A 188 4.84 -7.73 14.02
CA GLU A 188 4.96 -7.58 15.47
C GLU A 188 4.04 -8.58 16.22
N GLY A 189 4.04 -8.53 17.53
CA GLY A 189 3.18 -9.34 18.36
C GLY A 189 3.29 -10.83 18.07
N ARG A 190 2.20 -11.46 17.67
CA ARG A 190 2.15 -12.90 17.33
C ARG A 190 2.67 -13.19 15.92
N LYS A 191 2.96 -12.16 15.13
CA LYS A 191 3.50 -12.24 13.76
C LYS A 191 2.69 -13.15 12.82
N ARG A 192 1.39 -13.03 12.87
CA ARG A 192 0.48 -13.79 12.00
C ARG A 192 0.34 -13.05 10.67
N PRO A 193 0.66 -13.68 9.54
CA PRO A 193 0.55 -13.04 8.22
C PRO A 193 -0.90 -12.99 7.74
N GLY A 194 -1.21 -11.99 6.90
CA GLY A 194 -2.50 -11.84 6.23
C GLY A 194 -3.59 -11.23 7.10
N HIS A 195 -4.82 -11.27 6.60
CA HIS A 195 -5.98 -10.72 7.29
C HIS A 195 -6.33 -11.51 8.55
N LEU A 196 -6.53 -10.81 9.63
CA LEU A 196 -6.93 -11.39 10.91
C LEU A 196 -8.33 -10.89 11.28
N TRP A 197 -9.16 -11.79 11.84
CA TRP A 197 -10.53 -11.51 12.26
C TRP A 197 -10.72 -11.96 13.70
N GLU A 198 -11.42 -11.16 14.51
CA GLU A 198 -11.65 -11.50 15.92
C GLU A 198 -12.41 -12.81 16.08
N HIS A 199 -13.40 -13.06 15.21
CA HIS A 199 -14.19 -14.29 15.24
C HIS A 199 -13.40 -15.58 14.93
N THR A 200 -12.21 -15.45 14.33
CA THR A 200 -11.35 -16.59 13.95
C THR A 200 -10.03 -16.60 14.72
N HIS A 201 -9.39 -15.42 14.86
CA HIS A 201 -8.03 -15.28 15.38
C HIS A 201 -7.96 -14.76 16.80
N GLY A 202 -9.11 -14.40 17.39
CA GLY A 202 -9.24 -13.77 18.70
C GLY A 202 -9.13 -12.26 18.64
N PRO A 203 -9.26 -11.58 19.80
CA PRO A 203 -9.35 -10.11 19.84
C PRO A 203 -8.11 -9.45 19.27
N ALA A 204 -8.34 -8.35 18.57
CA ALA A 204 -7.31 -7.45 18.11
C ALA A 204 -6.59 -6.80 19.31
N GLU A 205 -5.30 -6.50 19.13
CA GLU A 205 -4.46 -5.83 20.14
C GLU A 205 -3.92 -4.51 19.56
N PRO A 206 -4.79 -3.47 19.41
CA PRO A 206 -4.40 -2.25 18.72
C PRO A 206 -3.37 -1.45 19.52
N LYS A 207 -2.35 -0.94 18.81
CA LYS A 207 -1.38 0.00 19.37
C LYS A 207 -1.95 1.40 19.38
N ALA A 208 -2.39 1.87 20.54
CA ALA A 208 -3.09 3.13 20.72
C ALA A 208 -2.31 4.37 20.22
N GLU A 209 -0.99 4.30 20.17
CA GLU A 209 -0.11 5.36 19.65
C GLU A 209 -0.06 5.43 18.11
N ARG A 210 -0.61 4.43 17.41
CA ARG A 210 -0.56 4.30 15.93
C ARG A 210 -1.93 4.59 15.29
N VAL A 211 -2.48 5.76 15.56
CA VAL A 211 -3.81 6.19 15.07
C VAL A 211 -3.75 7.44 14.20
#